data_f8de9a4d1e274d3fed9f9ddef096fef5
#
_entry.id   f8de9a4d1e274d3fed9f9ddef096fef5
#
_cell.length_a   1.000
_cell.length_b   1.000
_cell.length_c   1.000
_cell.angle_alpha   90.00
_cell.angle_beta   90.00
_cell.angle_gamma   90.00
#
_symmetry.space_group_name_H-M   'P 1'
#
loop_
_entity.id
_entity.type
_entity.pdbx_description
1 polymer ?
#
loop_
_entity_poly.entity_id
_entity_poly.type
_entity_poly.pdbx_seq_one_letter_code
_entity_poly.pdbx_strand_id
1 'polypeptide(L)'
;QLLAALNGARLGAWSWDIETGKISWSRGTQALFGFDPRQPLPADVDYLDLLLPEDRAKALRAFHAAVAGAPLEQAMHHRIVWPDGSLHWLEISGSVLPDKHGRPRMIGVIREITHQREREQALRSSEKRFATLFHLCPNMVLLTRQEDGLISEANQYFESLFGWPLHDVIGRTTLELGLWVDPGQRAKLLEAIKAKGELASMEVELRASNGQIHTGLLSAQKVELEGQPYLLSAFLDTTERKLAEQALKDSQERLDLALDSAQLGTWDWHIPSGMLYGSARAAQLHGLEPKPFHESFDA
;
A
#
# COMPACT_ATOMS: atom_id res chain seq x y z
N GLN A 1 -25.54 29.02 -29.54
CA GLN A 1 -25.75 28.59 -28.15
C GLN A 1 -25.20 27.18 -27.86
N LEU A 2 -25.49 26.15 -28.71
CA LEU A 2 -25.01 24.77 -28.50
C LEU A 2 -23.47 24.69 -28.50
N LEU A 3 -22.80 25.33 -29.47
CA LEU A 3 -21.33 25.35 -29.55
C LEU A 3 -20.68 26.04 -28.33
N ALA A 4 -21.30 27.07 -27.79
CA ALA A 4 -20.84 27.77 -26.60
C ALA A 4 -20.96 26.85 -25.34
N ALA A 5 -22.04 26.08 -25.25
CA ALA A 5 -22.24 25.12 -24.18
C ALA A 5 -21.23 23.97 -24.24
N LEU A 6 -20.94 23.45 -25.45
CA LEU A 6 -19.92 22.39 -25.65
C LEU A 6 -18.51 22.89 -25.27
N ASN A 7 -18.17 24.12 -25.67
CA ASN A 7 -16.89 24.73 -25.30
C ASN A 7 -16.76 24.94 -23.78
N GLY A 8 -17.83 25.39 -23.10
CA GLY A 8 -17.87 25.52 -21.65
C GLY A 8 -17.70 24.18 -20.92
N ALA A 9 -18.19 23.10 -21.51
CA ALA A 9 -18.04 21.74 -21.00
C ALA A 9 -16.72 21.06 -21.41
N ARG A 10 -15.81 21.77 -22.10
CA ARG A 10 -14.57 21.20 -22.68
C ARG A 10 -14.83 20.00 -23.58
N LEU A 11 -15.92 20.06 -24.36
CA LEU A 11 -16.29 19.03 -25.34
C LEU A 11 -15.97 19.54 -26.73
N GLY A 12 -15.33 18.69 -27.54
CA GLY A 12 -15.20 18.87 -28.97
C GLY A 12 -16.37 18.22 -29.70
N ALA A 13 -16.90 18.87 -30.75
CA ALA A 13 -17.86 18.26 -31.64
C ALA A 13 -17.19 17.90 -32.97
N TRP A 14 -17.55 16.77 -33.54
CA TRP A 14 -17.06 16.31 -34.80
C TRP A 14 -18.19 15.74 -35.66
N SER A 15 -17.96 15.71 -36.96
CA SER A 15 -18.84 15.03 -37.86
C SER A 15 -18.08 14.42 -39.01
N TRP A 16 -18.53 13.28 -39.52
CA TRP A 16 -17.96 12.56 -40.63
C TRP A 16 -19.05 12.28 -41.67
N ASP A 17 -18.84 12.78 -42.86
CA ASP A 17 -19.64 12.46 -44.03
C ASP A 17 -19.14 11.10 -44.56
N ILE A 18 -19.98 10.08 -44.49
CA ILE A 18 -19.60 8.69 -44.79
C ILE A 18 -19.37 8.46 -46.28
N GLU A 19 -20.11 9.19 -47.14
CA GLU A 19 -19.97 9.06 -48.59
C GLU A 19 -18.71 9.72 -49.12
N THR A 20 -18.41 10.92 -48.61
CA THR A 20 -17.27 11.71 -49.11
C THR A 20 -15.97 11.46 -48.33
N GLY A 21 -16.05 10.77 -47.16
CA GLY A 21 -14.94 10.57 -46.26
C GLY A 21 -14.55 11.84 -45.45
N LYS A 22 -15.25 12.96 -45.66
CA LYS A 22 -14.87 14.25 -45.10
C LYS A 22 -15.20 14.33 -43.60
N ILE A 23 -14.19 14.62 -42.81
CA ILE A 23 -14.33 14.88 -41.37
C ILE A 23 -14.36 16.41 -41.14
N SER A 24 -15.21 16.87 -40.26
CA SER A 24 -15.28 18.26 -39.82
C SER A 24 -15.19 18.35 -38.32
N TRP A 25 -14.34 19.20 -37.79
CA TRP A 25 -14.09 19.41 -36.38
C TRP A 25 -14.52 20.78 -35.92
N SER A 26 -15.09 20.87 -34.73
CA SER A 26 -15.28 22.15 -34.06
C SER A 26 -13.91 22.71 -33.58
N ARG A 27 -13.87 24.01 -33.29
CA ARG A 27 -12.67 24.62 -32.69
C ARG A 27 -12.27 23.97 -31.37
N GLY A 28 -13.26 23.53 -30.56
CA GLY A 28 -13.02 22.78 -29.35
C GLY A 28 -12.33 21.43 -29.62
N THR A 29 -12.71 20.74 -30.69
CA THR A 29 -12.07 19.48 -31.11
C THR A 29 -10.61 19.71 -31.49
N GLN A 30 -10.29 20.76 -32.26
CA GLN A 30 -8.90 21.07 -32.62
C GLN A 30 -8.03 21.26 -31.37
N ALA A 31 -8.53 21.98 -30.35
CA ALA A 31 -7.81 22.17 -29.10
C ALA A 31 -7.57 20.85 -28.35
N LEU A 32 -8.53 19.92 -28.38
CA LEU A 32 -8.39 18.59 -27.77
C LEU A 32 -7.36 17.69 -28.47
N PHE A 33 -6.97 18.04 -29.70
CA PHE A 33 -5.90 17.38 -30.43
C PHE A 33 -4.57 18.14 -30.40
N GLY A 34 -4.48 19.18 -29.56
CA GLY A 34 -3.26 19.99 -29.40
C GLY A 34 -3.01 20.99 -30.50
N PHE A 35 -3.99 21.26 -31.40
CA PHE A 35 -3.89 22.27 -32.42
C PHE A 35 -4.40 23.64 -31.93
N ASP A 36 -3.80 24.72 -32.44
CA ASP A 36 -4.29 26.10 -32.17
C ASP A 36 -5.68 26.30 -32.83
N PRO A 37 -6.76 26.48 -32.06
CA PRO A 37 -8.12 26.60 -32.59
C PRO A 37 -8.34 27.91 -33.38
N ARG A 38 -7.37 28.85 -33.38
CA ARG A 38 -7.39 30.10 -34.15
C ARG A 38 -6.80 29.94 -35.56
N GLN A 39 -6.08 28.85 -35.79
CA GLN A 39 -5.50 28.53 -37.09
C GLN A 39 -6.36 27.48 -37.82
N PRO A 40 -6.39 27.53 -39.17
CA PRO A 40 -7.04 26.44 -39.93
C PRO A 40 -6.32 25.12 -39.67
N LEU A 41 -7.10 24.02 -39.56
CA LEU A 41 -6.52 22.71 -39.47
C LEU A 41 -5.67 22.39 -40.69
N PRO A 42 -4.45 21.83 -40.59
CA PRO A 42 -3.67 21.40 -41.73
C PRO A 42 -4.51 20.44 -42.64
N ALA A 43 -4.40 20.62 -43.94
CA ALA A 43 -5.26 19.93 -44.91
C ALA A 43 -4.99 18.41 -44.97
N ASP A 44 -3.83 17.98 -44.52
CA ASP A 44 -3.31 16.62 -44.53
C ASP A 44 -3.48 15.88 -43.18
N VAL A 45 -4.17 16.49 -42.21
CA VAL A 45 -4.42 15.81 -40.91
C VAL A 45 -5.48 14.73 -41.06
N ASP A 46 -5.05 13.48 -40.96
CA ASP A 46 -5.94 12.33 -40.76
C ASP A 46 -6.10 12.04 -39.26
N TYR A 47 -7.35 11.87 -38.81
CA TYR A 47 -7.65 11.48 -37.43
C TYR A 47 -6.92 10.20 -36.99
N LEU A 48 -6.85 9.21 -37.89
CA LEU A 48 -6.22 7.93 -37.58
C LEU A 48 -4.70 8.06 -37.37
N ASP A 49 -4.06 9.04 -38.01
CA ASP A 49 -2.63 9.28 -37.85
C ASP A 49 -2.26 9.89 -36.50
N LEU A 50 -3.20 10.57 -35.88
CA LEU A 50 -3.04 11.12 -34.53
C LEU A 50 -3.19 10.05 -33.43
N LEU A 51 -3.80 8.89 -33.76
CA LEU A 51 -3.95 7.78 -32.82
C LEU A 51 -2.65 7.00 -32.69
N LEU A 52 -2.41 6.46 -31.48
CA LEU A 52 -1.39 5.42 -31.35
C LEU A 52 -1.67 4.25 -32.30
N PRO A 53 -0.63 3.65 -32.93
CA PRO A 53 -0.80 2.56 -33.90
C PRO A 53 -1.68 1.41 -33.39
N GLU A 54 -1.58 1.08 -32.12
CA GLU A 54 -2.36 0.02 -31.46
C GLU A 54 -3.87 0.34 -31.41
N ASP A 55 -4.23 1.61 -31.32
CA ASP A 55 -5.63 2.06 -31.18
C ASP A 55 -6.30 2.26 -32.54
N ARG A 56 -5.53 2.45 -33.64
CA ARG A 56 -6.03 2.67 -35.01
C ARG A 56 -6.95 1.55 -35.49
N ALA A 57 -6.51 0.30 -35.36
CA ALA A 57 -7.29 -0.85 -35.78
C ALA A 57 -8.61 -1.02 -35.03
N LYS A 58 -8.61 -0.68 -33.73
CA LYS A 58 -9.80 -0.69 -32.89
C LYS A 58 -10.79 0.40 -33.28
N ALA A 59 -10.28 1.62 -33.52
CA ALA A 59 -11.08 2.74 -33.97
C ALA A 59 -11.76 2.45 -35.32
N LEU A 60 -11.01 1.98 -36.31
CA LEU A 60 -11.54 1.61 -37.65
C LEU A 60 -12.66 0.55 -37.54
N ARG A 61 -12.44 -0.51 -36.78
CA ARG A 61 -13.48 -1.56 -36.61
C ARG A 61 -14.75 -0.97 -35.99
N ALA A 62 -14.63 -0.12 -34.98
CA ALA A 62 -15.78 0.50 -34.32
C ALA A 62 -16.53 1.45 -35.26
N PHE A 63 -15.83 2.25 -36.06
CA PHE A 63 -16.45 3.11 -37.08
C PHE A 63 -17.16 2.31 -38.15
N HIS A 64 -16.55 1.24 -38.71
CA HIS A 64 -17.19 0.38 -39.69
C HIS A 64 -18.44 -0.31 -39.13
N ALA A 65 -18.40 -0.78 -37.86
CA ALA A 65 -19.56 -1.39 -37.23
C ALA A 65 -20.71 -0.39 -37.08
N ALA A 66 -20.40 0.86 -36.70
CA ALA A 66 -21.42 1.92 -36.55
C ALA A 66 -22.04 2.28 -37.91
N VAL A 67 -21.26 2.32 -39.01
CA VAL A 67 -21.78 2.52 -40.36
C VAL A 67 -22.68 1.37 -40.78
N ALA A 68 -22.40 0.14 -40.35
CA ALA A 68 -23.23 -1.05 -40.62
C ALA A 68 -24.50 -1.11 -39.72
N GLY A 69 -24.75 -0.08 -38.89
CA GLY A 69 -25.94 0.03 -38.04
C GLY A 69 -25.77 -0.51 -36.64
N ALA A 70 -24.55 -0.91 -36.24
CA ALA A 70 -24.31 -1.24 -34.83
C ALA A 70 -24.32 0.05 -33.98
N PRO A 71 -25.00 0.05 -32.83
CA PRO A 71 -25.02 1.23 -31.98
C PRO A 71 -23.61 1.51 -31.43
N LEU A 72 -23.14 2.74 -31.55
CA LEU A 72 -21.99 3.26 -30.79
C LEU A 72 -22.45 3.62 -29.37
N GLU A 73 -23.05 2.64 -28.67
CA GLU A 73 -23.62 2.86 -27.33
C GLU A 73 -22.59 3.04 -26.23
N GLN A 74 -21.33 2.67 -26.49
CA GLN A 74 -20.24 2.83 -25.53
C GLN A 74 -19.22 3.85 -26.04
N ALA A 75 -18.92 4.81 -25.19
CA ALA A 75 -17.84 5.75 -25.43
C ALA A 75 -16.53 4.99 -25.69
N MET A 76 -15.89 5.28 -26.84
CA MET A 76 -14.59 4.71 -27.17
C MET A 76 -13.48 5.52 -26.54
N HIS A 77 -12.49 4.83 -26.00
CA HIS A 77 -11.30 5.45 -25.46
C HIS A 77 -10.12 5.22 -26.38
N HIS A 78 -9.50 6.31 -26.84
CA HIS A 78 -8.34 6.29 -27.70
C HIS A 78 -7.20 7.12 -27.11
N ARG A 79 -5.97 6.70 -27.40
CA ARG A 79 -4.76 7.46 -27.09
C ARG A 79 -4.31 8.21 -28.32
N ILE A 80 -4.02 9.49 -28.13
CA ILE A 80 -3.49 10.34 -29.17
C ILE A 80 -2.16 10.93 -28.74
N VAL A 81 -1.34 11.28 -29.72
CA VAL A 81 -0.10 12.02 -29.50
C VAL A 81 -0.31 13.43 -30.03
N TRP A 82 -0.15 14.42 -29.16
CA TRP A 82 -0.20 15.81 -29.57
C TRP A 82 1.05 16.21 -30.38
N PRO A 83 1.02 17.36 -31.10
CA PRO A 83 2.19 17.82 -31.86
C PRO A 83 3.46 18.05 -31.03
N ASP A 84 3.33 18.27 -29.72
CA ASP A 84 4.45 18.41 -28.77
C ASP A 84 5.02 17.05 -28.29
N GLY A 85 4.45 15.93 -28.75
CA GLY A 85 4.83 14.57 -28.36
C GLY A 85 4.13 14.06 -27.09
N SER A 86 3.30 14.84 -26.42
CA SER A 86 2.59 14.41 -25.22
C SER A 86 1.44 13.45 -25.57
N LEU A 87 1.21 12.48 -24.66
CA LEU A 87 0.18 11.45 -24.81
C LEU A 87 -1.10 11.86 -24.08
N HIS A 88 -2.22 11.85 -24.80
CA HIS A 88 -3.53 12.21 -24.25
C HIS A 88 -4.57 11.11 -24.48
N TRP A 89 -5.48 10.98 -23.53
CA TRP A 89 -6.61 10.07 -23.63
C TRP A 89 -7.87 10.83 -24.04
N LEU A 90 -8.51 10.37 -25.09
CA LEU A 90 -9.80 10.87 -25.55
C LEU A 90 -10.90 9.84 -25.33
N GLU A 91 -12.04 10.32 -24.91
CA GLU A 91 -13.32 9.60 -24.91
C GLU A 91 -14.15 10.15 -26.07
N ILE A 92 -14.56 9.26 -26.97
CA ILE A 92 -15.29 9.60 -28.18
C ILE A 92 -16.63 8.89 -28.17
N SER A 93 -17.68 9.63 -28.41
CA SER A 93 -19.04 9.09 -28.61
C SER A 93 -19.67 9.70 -29.85
N GLY A 94 -20.54 8.97 -30.49
CA GLY A 94 -21.21 9.47 -31.70
C GLY A 94 -22.34 8.54 -32.16
N SER A 95 -23.12 9.03 -33.12
CA SER A 95 -24.23 8.31 -33.71
C SER A 95 -24.30 8.60 -35.21
N VAL A 96 -24.77 7.62 -35.99
CA VAL A 96 -25.06 7.80 -37.40
C VAL A 96 -26.48 8.35 -37.55
N LEU A 97 -26.60 9.51 -38.18
CA LEU A 97 -27.86 10.19 -38.43
C LEU A 97 -27.93 10.61 -39.92
N PRO A 98 -29.13 10.64 -40.54
CA PRO A 98 -29.26 11.19 -41.87
C PRO A 98 -29.05 12.70 -41.91
N ASP A 99 -28.37 13.20 -42.93
CA ASP A 99 -28.27 14.64 -43.21
C ASP A 99 -29.63 15.16 -43.79
N LYS A 100 -29.68 16.46 -44.09
CA LYS A 100 -30.88 17.09 -44.71
C LYS A 100 -31.29 16.52 -46.11
N HIS A 101 -30.41 15.72 -46.70
CA HIS A 101 -30.62 15.03 -47.99
C HIS A 101 -30.84 13.53 -47.82
N GLY A 102 -30.95 13.02 -46.58
CA GLY A 102 -31.11 11.60 -46.28
C GLY A 102 -29.84 10.76 -46.31
N ARG A 103 -28.66 11.37 -46.52
CA ARG A 103 -27.38 10.67 -46.57
C ARG A 103 -26.84 10.39 -45.18
N PRO A 104 -26.22 9.22 -44.97
CA PRO A 104 -25.70 8.85 -43.65
C PRO A 104 -24.51 9.72 -43.26
N ARG A 105 -24.60 10.35 -42.10
CA ARG A 105 -23.55 11.17 -41.47
C ARG A 105 -23.35 10.76 -40.03
N MET A 106 -22.10 10.57 -39.66
CA MET A 106 -21.78 10.33 -38.24
C MET A 106 -21.48 11.65 -37.54
N ILE A 107 -22.09 11.86 -36.40
CA ILE A 107 -21.84 13.04 -35.55
C ILE A 107 -21.54 12.60 -34.12
N GLY A 108 -20.71 13.36 -33.42
CA GLY A 108 -20.36 12.99 -32.06
C GLY A 108 -19.65 14.08 -31.29
N VAL A 109 -19.27 13.71 -30.10
CA VAL A 109 -18.51 14.55 -29.18
C VAL A 109 -17.24 13.82 -28.71
N ILE A 110 -16.25 14.60 -28.39
CA ILE A 110 -14.96 14.16 -27.85
C ILE A 110 -14.72 14.89 -26.55
N ARG A 111 -14.19 14.18 -25.58
CA ARG A 111 -13.74 14.70 -24.28
C ARG A 111 -12.35 14.20 -23.98
N GLU A 112 -11.50 15.08 -23.48
CA GLU A 112 -10.22 14.67 -22.92
C GLU A 112 -10.41 14.12 -21.51
N ILE A 113 -9.84 12.95 -21.25
CA ILE A 113 -9.97 12.23 -19.98
C ILE A 113 -8.60 11.89 -19.35
N THR A 114 -7.50 12.50 -19.85
CA THR A 114 -6.13 12.24 -19.35
C THR A 114 -6.03 12.47 -17.85
N HIS A 115 -6.37 13.67 -17.40
CA HIS A 115 -6.30 14.02 -15.97
C HIS A 115 -7.26 13.20 -15.08
N GLN A 116 -8.40 12.80 -15.62
CA GLN A 116 -9.30 11.91 -14.89
C GLN A 116 -8.64 10.56 -14.68
N ARG A 117 -8.09 9.95 -15.76
CA ARG A 117 -7.42 8.66 -15.70
C ARG A 117 -6.15 8.68 -14.84
N GLU A 118 -5.36 9.74 -14.94
CA GLU A 118 -4.17 9.92 -14.10
C GLU A 118 -4.52 9.95 -12.61
N ARG A 119 -5.58 10.69 -12.24
CA ARG A 119 -6.06 10.73 -10.86
C ARG A 119 -6.59 9.38 -10.38
N GLU A 120 -7.40 8.71 -11.18
CA GLU A 120 -7.91 7.38 -10.86
C GLU A 120 -6.77 6.35 -10.71
N GLN A 121 -5.79 6.41 -11.61
CA GLN A 121 -4.62 5.52 -11.56
C GLN A 121 -3.73 5.83 -10.36
N ALA A 122 -3.48 7.12 -10.05
CA ALA A 122 -2.72 7.54 -8.89
C ALA A 122 -3.40 7.09 -7.59
N LEU A 123 -4.73 7.26 -7.49
CA LEU A 123 -5.51 6.79 -6.34
C LEU A 123 -5.39 5.27 -6.20
N ARG A 124 -5.69 4.50 -7.25
CA ARG A 124 -5.57 3.02 -7.23
C ARG A 124 -4.16 2.56 -6.88
N SER A 125 -3.14 3.23 -7.43
CA SER A 125 -1.74 2.91 -7.12
C SER A 125 -1.41 3.18 -5.65
N SER A 126 -1.92 4.29 -5.10
CA SER A 126 -1.75 4.65 -3.69
C SER A 126 -2.45 3.66 -2.77
N GLU A 127 -3.71 3.32 -3.06
CA GLU A 127 -4.48 2.33 -2.31
C GLU A 127 -3.80 0.95 -2.33
N LYS A 128 -3.37 0.49 -3.52
CA LYS A 128 -2.66 -0.78 -3.65
C LYS A 128 -1.34 -0.78 -2.88
N ARG A 129 -0.60 0.31 -2.92
CA ARG A 129 0.66 0.46 -2.17
C ARG A 129 0.41 0.42 -0.68
N PHE A 130 -0.58 1.18 -0.20
CA PHE A 130 -0.98 1.16 1.21
C PHE A 130 -1.39 -0.25 1.65
N ALA A 131 -2.31 -0.90 0.93
CA ALA A 131 -2.76 -2.25 1.24
C ALA A 131 -1.59 -3.25 1.29
N THR A 132 -0.67 -3.17 0.32
CA THR A 132 0.51 -4.03 0.30
C THR A 132 1.40 -3.81 1.53
N LEU A 133 1.73 -2.57 1.86
CA LEU A 133 2.57 -2.25 3.03
C LEU A 133 1.89 -2.64 4.34
N PHE A 134 0.58 -2.37 4.46
CA PHE A 134 -0.21 -2.71 5.64
C PHE A 134 -0.29 -4.22 5.87
N HIS A 135 -0.63 -4.99 4.83
CA HIS A 135 -0.80 -6.44 4.97
C HIS A 135 0.52 -7.23 5.04
N LEU A 136 1.59 -6.74 4.41
CA LEU A 136 2.92 -7.38 4.48
C LEU A 136 3.77 -6.90 5.67
N CYS A 137 3.28 -5.95 6.47
CA CYS A 137 3.98 -5.54 7.68
C CYS A 137 4.19 -6.75 8.61
N PRO A 138 5.45 -7.05 9.03
CA PRO A 138 5.75 -8.20 9.89
C PRO A 138 5.42 -7.96 11.36
N ASN A 139 4.59 -6.98 11.65
CA ASN A 139 4.05 -6.68 12.96
C ASN A 139 2.52 -6.64 12.87
N MET A 140 1.84 -7.01 13.96
CA MET A 140 0.41 -6.75 14.06
C MET A 140 0.15 -5.24 13.97
N VAL A 141 -0.77 -4.84 13.11
CA VAL A 141 -1.28 -3.48 13.03
C VAL A 141 -2.79 -3.51 13.11
N LEU A 142 -3.33 -2.73 14.05
CA LEU A 142 -4.77 -2.54 14.28
C LEU A 142 -5.12 -1.07 14.17
N LEU A 143 -6.24 -0.78 13.53
CA LEU A 143 -6.91 0.50 13.58
C LEU A 143 -8.21 0.33 14.37
N THR A 144 -8.33 1.02 15.49
CA THR A 144 -9.54 0.96 16.34
C THR A 144 -10.17 2.34 16.45
N ARG A 145 -11.47 2.42 16.41
CA ARG A 145 -12.20 3.67 16.65
C ARG A 145 -12.03 4.09 18.12
N GLN A 146 -11.70 5.36 18.35
CA GLN A 146 -11.39 5.82 19.71
C GLN A 146 -12.61 5.85 20.63
N GLU A 147 -13.81 6.10 20.09
CA GLU A 147 -15.05 6.27 20.81
C GLU A 147 -15.46 4.99 21.56
N ASP A 148 -15.49 3.86 20.88
CA ASP A 148 -16.01 2.57 21.40
C ASP A 148 -14.98 1.44 21.38
N GLY A 149 -13.80 1.67 20.74
CA GLY A 149 -12.74 0.68 20.65
C GLY A 149 -13.01 -0.44 19.64
N LEU A 150 -13.97 -0.26 18.72
CA LEU A 150 -14.22 -1.20 17.65
C LEU A 150 -13.06 -1.24 16.69
N ILE A 151 -12.63 -2.43 16.32
CA ILE A 151 -11.60 -2.68 15.32
C ILE A 151 -12.19 -2.35 13.95
N SER A 152 -11.65 -1.33 13.29
CA SER A 152 -12.01 -0.92 11.94
C SER A 152 -11.18 -1.66 10.89
N GLU A 153 -9.88 -1.82 11.16
CA GLU A 153 -8.96 -2.53 10.28
C GLU A 153 -7.95 -3.34 11.09
N ALA A 154 -7.53 -4.47 10.52
CA ALA A 154 -6.45 -5.31 11.00
C ALA A 154 -5.65 -5.84 9.81
N ASN A 155 -4.32 -5.95 9.95
CA ASN A 155 -3.49 -6.49 8.89
C ASN A 155 -3.45 -8.02 8.91
N GLN A 156 -2.92 -8.63 7.83
CA GLN A 156 -2.83 -10.09 7.71
C GLN A 156 -1.98 -10.74 8.81
N TYR A 157 -1.00 -10.01 9.35
CA TYR A 157 -0.16 -10.51 10.43
C TYR A 157 -0.96 -10.73 11.73
N PHE A 158 -2.00 -9.94 12.00
CA PHE A 158 -2.93 -10.18 13.11
C PHE A 158 -3.57 -11.56 13.03
N GLU A 159 -4.12 -11.91 11.85
CA GLU A 159 -4.73 -13.22 11.62
C GLU A 159 -3.71 -14.34 11.79
N SER A 160 -2.51 -14.20 11.22
CA SER A 160 -1.44 -15.21 11.30
C SER A 160 -0.96 -15.44 12.72
N LEU A 161 -0.80 -14.38 13.51
CA LEU A 161 -0.24 -14.45 14.87
C LEU A 161 -1.28 -14.90 15.88
N PHE A 162 -2.50 -14.33 15.81
CA PHE A 162 -3.54 -14.54 16.82
C PHE A 162 -4.60 -15.58 16.41
N GLY A 163 -4.61 -16.03 15.16
CA GLY A 163 -5.51 -17.09 14.68
C GLY A 163 -6.98 -16.70 14.59
N TRP A 164 -7.28 -15.40 14.61
CA TRP A 164 -8.62 -14.87 14.38
C TRP A 164 -8.78 -14.49 12.92
N PRO A 165 -9.75 -15.06 12.16
CA PRO A 165 -10.05 -14.57 10.81
C PRO A 165 -10.41 -13.08 10.81
N LEU A 166 -9.87 -12.30 9.88
CA LEU A 166 -10.08 -10.84 9.87
C LEU A 166 -11.56 -10.46 9.82
N HIS A 167 -12.39 -11.22 9.10
CA HIS A 167 -13.83 -10.98 9.00
C HIS A 167 -14.59 -11.16 10.34
N ASP A 168 -14.02 -11.93 11.28
CA ASP A 168 -14.59 -12.13 12.62
C ASP A 168 -14.11 -11.08 13.62
N VAL A 169 -13.08 -10.33 13.26
CA VAL A 169 -12.41 -9.31 14.11
C VAL A 169 -12.97 -7.92 13.85
N ILE A 170 -13.20 -7.58 12.58
CA ILE A 170 -13.70 -6.26 12.21
C ILE A 170 -15.09 -6.03 12.82
N GLY A 171 -15.29 -4.87 13.44
CA GLY A 171 -16.53 -4.52 14.14
C GLY A 171 -16.66 -5.06 15.56
N ARG A 172 -15.62 -5.75 16.08
CA ARG A 172 -15.55 -6.17 17.49
C ARG A 172 -14.47 -5.37 18.22
N THR A 173 -14.52 -5.41 19.53
CA THR A 173 -13.48 -4.79 20.37
C THR A 173 -12.40 -5.80 20.77
N THR A 174 -11.22 -5.32 21.10
CA THR A 174 -10.12 -6.16 21.61
C THR A 174 -10.46 -6.84 22.96
N LEU A 175 -11.43 -6.29 23.70
CA LEU A 175 -11.94 -6.89 24.95
C LEU A 175 -12.90 -8.05 24.65
N GLU A 176 -13.82 -7.89 23.70
CA GLU A 176 -14.74 -8.98 23.28
C GLU A 176 -13.99 -10.18 22.69
N LEU A 177 -12.85 -9.93 22.03
CA LEU A 177 -11.98 -10.99 21.57
C LEU A 177 -11.19 -11.67 22.70
N GLY A 178 -11.15 -11.09 23.90
CA GLY A 178 -10.33 -11.57 25.01
C GLY A 178 -8.82 -11.48 24.72
N LEU A 179 -8.44 -10.55 23.85
CA LEU A 179 -7.05 -10.37 23.40
C LEU A 179 -6.09 -10.03 24.55
N TRP A 180 -6.54 -9.27 25.55
CA TRP A 180 -5.72 -8.83 26.67
C TRP A 180 -5.64 -9.90 27.75
N VAL A 181 -4.44 -10.33 28.13
CA VAL A 181 -4.21 -11.21 29.28
C VAL A 181 -4.51 -10.45 30.57
N ASP A 182 -4.00 -9.22 30.68
CA ASP A 182 -4.30 -8.27 31.75
C ASP A 182 -5.07 -7.06 31.20
N PRO A 183 -6.38 -6.91 31.46
CA PRO A 183 -7.14 -5.74 31.06
C PRO A 183 -6.61 -4.41 31.63
N GLY A 184 -5.85 -4.42 32.72
CA GLY A 184 -5.21 -3.25 33.29
C GLY A 184 -4.14 -2.66 32.36
N GLN A 185 -3.50 -3.47 31.54
CA GLN A 185 -2.54 -2.98 30.51
C GLN A 185 -3.25 -2.14 29.45
N ARG A 186 -4.47 -2.55 29.04
CA ARG A 186 -5.30 -1.75 28.14
C ARG A 186 -5.69 -0.41 28.76
N ALA A 187 -6.05 -0.39 30.03
CA ALA A 187 -6.38 0.86 30.71
C ALA A 187 -5.18 1.83 30.73
N LYS A 188 -3.97 1.35 31.02
CA LYS A 188 -2.73 2.14 30.97
C LYS A 188 -2.45 2.70 29.57
N LEU A 189 -2.69 1.89 28.52
CA LEU A 189 -2.60 2.35 27.12
C LEU A 189 -3.52 3.55 26.89
N LEU A 190 -4.80 3.41 27.23
CA LEU A 190 -5.79 4.47 27.01
C LEU A 190 -5.50 5.75 27.81
N GLU A 191 -4.98 5.62 29.03
CA GLU A 191 -4.52 6.75 29.83
C GLU A 191 -3.34 7.48 29.17
N ALA A 192 -2.34 6.75 28.67
CA ALA A 192 -1.21 7.32 27.94
C ALA A 192 -1.66 8.07 26.68
N ILE A 193 -2.54 7.46 25.90
CA ILE A 193 -3.12 8.09 24.68
C ILE A 193 -3.92 9.35 25.05
N LYS A 194 -4.71 9.29 26.12
CA LYS A 194 -5.47 10.46 26.59
C LYS A 194 -4.56 11.62 27.02
N ALA A 195 -3.45 11.30 27.68
CA ALA A 195 -2.52 12.30 28.22
C ALA A 195 -1.59 12.91 27.15
N LYS A 196 -1.08 12.09 26.22
CA LYS A 196 0.00 12.47 25.30
C LYS A 196 -0.36 12.31 23.82
N GLY A 197 -1.49 11.68 23.48
CA GLY A 197 -1.86 11.34 22.10
C GLY A 197 -1.13 10.11 21.53
N GLU A 198 -0.12 9.61 22.24
CA GLU A 198 0.69 8.47 21.81
C GLU A 198 1.18 7.62 22.98
N LEU A 199 1.52 6.37 22.67
CA LEU A 199 2.30 5.46 23.50
C LEU A 199 3.44 4.92 22.66
N ALA A 200 4.69 5.31 22.96
CA ALA A 200 5.84 4.91 22.16
C ALA A 200 6.13 3.40 22.26
N SER A 201 6.06 2.83 23.46
CA SER A 201 6.26 1.39 23.67
C SER A 201 5.79 1.00 25.09
N MET A 202 5.09 -0.14 25.17
CA MET A 202 4.73 -0.82 26.42
C MET A 202 4.81 -2.32 26.22
N GLU A 203 5.45 -3.02 27.13
CA GLU A 203 5.44 -4.48 27.12
C GLU A 203 4.07 -4.99 27.56
N VAL A 204 3.47 -5.87 26.76
CA VAL A 204 2.15 -6.45 27.01
C VAL A 204 2.13 -7.93 26.70
N GLU A 205 1.16 -8.63 27.29
CA GLU A 205 0.82 -10.01 26.96
C GLU A 205 -0.56 -10.05 26.30
N LEU A 206 -0.60 -10.61 25.10
CA LEU A 206 -1.82 -10.76 24.31
C LEU A 206 -2.11 -12.24 24.08
N ARG A 207 -3.41 -12.59 24.05
CA ARG A 207 -3.88 -13.96 23.93
C ARG A 207 -4.44 -14.22 22.53
N ALA A 208 -3.96 -15.28 21.89
CA ALA A 208 -4.48 -15.77 20.63
C ALA A 208 -5.79 -16.57 20.82
N SER A 209 -6.50 -16.83 19.73
CA SER A 209 -7.76 -17.58 19.70
C SER A 209 -7.63 -19.00 20.26
N ASN A 210 -6.46 -19.61 20.10
CA ASN A 210 -6.13 -20.95 20.63
C ASN A 210 -5.68 -20.94 22.11
N GLY A 211 -5.67 -19.78 22.77
CA GLY A 211 -5.24 -19.59 24.16
C GLY A 211 -3.73 -19.34 24.33
N GLN A 212 -2.93 -19.41 23.28
CA GLN A 212 -1.49 -19.10 23.34
C GLN A 212 -1.27 -17.65 23.73
N ILE A 213 -0.26 -17.40 24.57
CA ILE A 213 0.10 -16.05 25.00
C ILE A 213 1.33 -15.60 24.21
N HIS A 214 1.24 -14.40 23.67
CA HIS A 214 2.31 -13.71 22.98
C HIS A 214 2.76 -12.51 23.81
N THR A 215 4.04 -12.43 24.12
CA THR A 215 4.64 -11.30 24.80
C THR A 215 5.31 -10.38 23.78
N GLY A 216 5.03 -9.09 23.87
CA GLY A 216 5.61 -8.17 22.89
C GLY A 216 5.53 -6.71 23.29
N LEU A 217 6.01 -5.87 22.40
CA LEU A 217 6.02 -4.42 22.54
C LEU A 217 4.84 -3.83 21.77
N LEU A 218 3.94 -3.17 22.48
CA LEU A 218 2.81 -2.44 21.93
C LEU A 218 3.15 -0.97 21.84
N SER A 219 2.98 -0.37 20.69
CA SER A 219 2.96 1.07 20.45
C SER A 219 1.61 1.50 19.89
N ALA A 220 1.18 2.73 20.17
CA ALA A 220 -0.08 3.23 19.68
C ALA A 220 -0.05 4.75 19.53
N GLN A 221 -0.78 5.26 18.55
CA GLN A 221 -0.89 6.67 18.24
C GLN A 221 -2.32 7.03 17.86
N LYS A 222 -2.78 8.17 18.37
CA LYS A 222 -4.04 8.76 17.94
C LYS A 222 -3.86 9.32 16.52
N VAL A 223 -4.79 8.95 15.63
CA VAL A 223 -4.85 9.44 14.25
C VAL A 223 -6.27 9.93 13.95
N GLU A 224 -6.40 10.85 13.03
CA GLU A 224 -7.70 11.35 12.58
C GLU A 224 -7.91 10.92 11.13
N LEU A 225 -9.00 10.20 10.87
CA LEU A 225 -9.38 9.73 9.55
C LEU A 225 -10.81 10.21 9.27
N GLU A 226 -11.00 10.92 8.17
CA GLU A 226 -12.30 11.46 7.75
C GLU A 226 -13.02 12.28 8.86
N GLY A 227 -12.24 13.01 9.69
CA GLY A 227 -12.77 13.79 10.81
C GLY A 227 -13.16 12.96 12.04
N GLN A 228 -12.87 11.65 12.06
CA GLN A 228 -13.11 10.76 13.18
C GLN A 228 -11.79 10.35 13.86
N PRO A 229 -11.75 10.29 15.20
CA PRO A 229 -10.56 9.87 15.92
C PRO A 229 -10.44 8.35 15.98
N TYR A 230 -9.29 7.85 15.58
CA TYR A 230 -8.88 6.46 15.66
C TYR A 230 -7.61 6.30 16.46
N LEU A 231 -7.35 5.07 16.89
CA LEU A 231 -6.11 4.63 17.50
C LEU A 231 -5.44 3.63 16.56
N LEU A 232 -4.29 4.01 16.01
CA LEU A 232 -3.41 3.11 15.27
C LEU A 232 -2.47 2.44 16.27
N SER A 233 -2.53 1.11 16.36
CA SER A 233 -1.72 0.31 17.29
C SER A 233 -0.87 -0.68 16.50
N ALA A 234 0.39 -0.85 16.93
CA ALA A 234 1.29 -1.86 16.40
C ALA A 234 1.85 -2.72 17.53
N PHE A 235 1.92 -4.03 17.32
CA PHE A 235 2.48 -4.98 18.28
C PHE A 235 3.60 -5.77 17.62
N LEU A 236 4.78 -5.70 18.22
CA LEU A 236 5.97 -6.46 17.85
C LEU A 236 6.06 -7.67 18.80
N ASP A 237 5.82 -8.87 18.26
CA ASP A 237 5.98 -10.11 19.03
C ASP A 237 7.46 -10.36 19.34
N THR A 238 7.77 -10.53 20.61
CA THR A 238 9.11 -10.84 21.11
C THR A 238 9.16 -12.17 21.85
N THR A 239 8.12 -12.99 21.76
CA THR A 239 7.96 -14.24 22.50
C THR A 239 9.13 -15.19 22.28
N GLU A 240 9.45 -15.51 21.02
CA GLU A 240 10.54 -16.43 20.68
C GLU A 240 11.89 -15.91 21.19
N ARG A 241 12.15 -14.60 21.03
CA ARG A 241 13.38 -13.99 21.51
C ARG A 241 13.52 -14.11 23.00
N LYS A 242 12.46 -13.80 23.76
CA LYS A 242 12.48 -13.91 25.24
C LYS A 242 12.64 -15.35 25.72
N LEU A 243 11.98 -16.30 25.07
CA LEU A 243 12.13 -17.71 25.38
C LEU A 243 13.56 -18.19 25.13
N ALA A 244 14.18 -17.77 24.01
CA ALA A 244 15.58 -18.11 23.72
C ALA A 244 16.56 -17.47 24.71
N GLU A 245 16.38 -16.19 25.06
CA GLU A 245 17.17 -15.50 26.07
C GLU A 245 17.06 -16.18 27.45
N GLN A 246 15.85 -16.58 27.84
CA GLN A 246 15.64 -17.29 29.12
C GLN A 246 16.28 -18.68 29.09
N ALA A 247 16.09 -19.44 28.01
CA ALA A 247 16.71 -20.77 27.88
C ALA A 247 18.25 -20.72 27.90
N LEU A 248 18.83 -19.69 27.28
CA LEU A 248 20.27 -19.45 27.33
C LEU A 248 20.74 -19.16 28.76
N LYS A 249 20.03 -18.28 29.46
CA LYS A 249 20.32 -17.93 30.87
C LYS A 249 20.24 -19.17 31.77
N ASP A 250 19.15 -19.93 31.65
CA ASP A 250 18.95 -21.15 32.45
C ASP A 250 20.07 -22.18 32.16
N SER A 251 20.52 -22.26 30.91
CA SER A 251 21.62 -23.15 30.53
C SER A 251 22.94 -22.72 31.13
N GLN A 252 23.24 -21.40 31.12
CA GLN A 252 24.43 -20.82 31.76
C GLN A 252 24.41 -21.07 33.27
N GLU A 253 23.32 -20.77 33.95
CA GLU A 253 23.18 -21.00 35.40
C GLU A 253 23.40 -22.49 35.76
N ARG A 254 22.84 -23.42 34.96
CA ARG A 254 23.07 -24.85 35.18
C ARG A 254 24.52 -25.24 34.98
N LEU A 255 25.20 -24.70 33.94
CA LEU A 255 26.62 -24.95 33.71
C LEU A 255 27.47 -24.44 34.86
N ASP A 256 27.23 -23.22 35.32
CA ASP A 256 27.95 -22.64 36.45
C ASP A 256 27.81 -23.49 37.73
N LEU A 257 26.56 -23.90 38.05
CA LEU A 257 26.29 -24.77 39.19
C LEU A 257 27.00 -26.16 39.07
N ALA A 258 27.04 -26.72 37.86
CA ALA A 258 27.75 -27.98 37.60
C ALA A 258 29.26 -27.85 37.77
N LEU A 259 29.85 -26.77 37.26
CA LEU A 259 31.27 -26.45 37.40
C LEU A 259 31.68 -26.24 38.85
N ASP A 260 30.86 -25.46 39.59
CA ASP A 260 31.09 -25.17 40.99
C ASP A 260 30.96 -26.47 41.85
N SER A 261 29.93 -27.28 41.62
CA SER A 261 29.72 -28.53 42.32
C SER A 261 30.86 -29.55 42.08
N ALA A 262 31.35 -29.59 40.84
CA ALA A 262 32.47 -30.44 40.44
C ALA A 262 33.84 -29.86 40.82
N GLN A 263 33.87 -28.65 41.35
CA GLN A 263 35.12 -27.91 41.66
C GLN A 263 36.02 -27.72 40.45
N LEU A 264 35.44 -27.57 39.26
CA LEU A 264 36.18 -27.38 38.00
C LEU A 264 36.42 -25.91 37.71
N GLY A 265 37.67 -25.60 37.29
CA GLY A 265 38.00 -24.32 36.66
C GLY A 265 37.94 -24.46 35.15
N THR A 266 37.40 -23.43 34.47
CA THR A 266 37.37 -23.36 33.01
C THR A 266 38.39 -22.36 32.50
N TRP A 267 38.92 -22.63 31.33
CA TRP A 267 39.78 -21.70 30.60
C TRP A 267 39.49 -21.80 29.11
N ASP A 268 39.68 -20.70 28.42
CA ASP A 268 39.50 -20.54 26.99
C ASP A 268 40.72 -19.82 26.40
N TRP A 269 41.33 -20.41 25.37
CA TRP A 269 42.46 -19.85 24.68
C TRP A 269 42.07 -19.43 23.27
N HIS A 270 42.03 -18.13 23.03
CA HIS A 270 41.79 -17.59 21.71
C HIS A 270 43.12 -17.58 20.92
N ILE A 271 43.37 -18.66 20.16
CA ILE A 271 44.60 -18.91 19.44
C ILE A 271 45.05 -17.75 18.53
N PRO A 272 44.16 -17.10 17.73
CA PRO A 272 44.60 -16.02 16.83
C PRO A 272 45.16 -14.80 17.54
N SER A 273 44.70 -14.47 18.75
CA SER A 273 45.18 -13.33 19.53
C SER A 273 46.15 -13.71 20.63
N GLY A 274 46.38 -15.00 20.86
CA GLY A 274 47.21 -15.46 21.97
C GLY A 274 46.63 -15.25 23.36
N MET A 275 45.37 -14.77 23.48
CA MET A 275 44.75 -14.47 24.77
C MET A 275 44.16 -15.70 25.43
N LEU A 276 44.52 -15.90 26.70
CA LEU A 276 43.94 -16.93 27.57
C LEU A 276 42.97 -16.26 28.58
N TYR A 277 41.79 -16.79 28.67
CA TYR A 277 40.77 -16.40 29.63
C TYR A 277 40.58 -17.53 30.63
N GLY A 278 40.59 -17.23 31.93
CA GLY A 278 40.39 -18.24 32.98
C GLY A 278 39.30 -17.81 33.95
N SER A 279 38.48 -18.79 34.42
CA SER A 279 37.50 -18.56 35.48
C SER A 279 38.19 -18.34 36.83
N ALA A 280 37.46 -17.74 37.78
CA ALA A 280 37.92 -17.53 39.15
C ALA A 280 38.37 -18.85 39.80
N ARG A 281 37.69 -19.97 39.49
CA ARG A 281 38.07 -21.30 39.97
C ARG A 281 39.33 -21.81 39.34
N ALA A 282 39.57 -21.57 38.07
CA ALA A 282 40.82 -21.89 37.42
C ALA A 282 42.01 -21.15 38.10
N ALA A 283 41.83 -19.85 38.36
CA ALA A 283 42.82 -19.06 39.12
C ALA A 283 43.14 -19.66 40.48
N GLN A 284 42.10 -20.02 41.22
CA GLN A 284 42.22 -20.66 42.56
C GLN A 284 42.96 -22.00 42.50
N LEU A 285 42.70 -22.84 41.52
CA LEU A 285 43.41 -24.13 41.32
C LEU A 285 44.88 -23.95 40.99
N HIS A 286 45.26 -22.82 40.42
CA HIS A 286 46.67 -22.44 40.15
C HIS A 286 47.28 -21.62 41.27
N GLY A 287 46.59 -21.45 42.45
CA GLY A 287 47.13 -20.73 43.59
C GLY A 287 47.13 -19.21 43.43
N LEU A 288 46.37 -18.71 42.47
CA LEU A 288 46.15 -17.30 42.23
C LEU A 288 44.94 -16.77 43.04
N GLU A 289 44.81 -15.45 43.11
CA GLU A 289 43.64 -14.83 43.70
C GLU A 289 42.36 -15.26 42.92
N PRO A 290 41.29 -15.68 43.63
CA PRO A 290 40.08 -16.26 43.02
C PRO A 290 39.24 -15.20 42.28
N LYS A 291 39.69 -14.73 41.16
CA LYS A 291 39.01 -13.85 40.19
C LYS A 291 39.26 -14.28 38.75
N PRO A 292 38.30 -14.04 37.87
CA PRO A 292 38.54 -14.25 36.44
C PRO A 292 39.79 -13.51 35.99
N PHE A 293 40.61 -14.14 35.16
CA PHE A 293 41.83 -13.55 34.65
C PHE A 293 41.89 -13.65 33.11
N HIS A 294 42.67 -12.77 32.53
CA HIS A 294 43.05 -12.86 31.11
C HIS A 294 44.52 -12.51 30.99
N GLU A 295 45.24 -13.31 30.24
CA GLU A 295 46.70 -13.17 30.02
C GLU A 295 47.00 -13.34 28.53
N SER A 296 48.04 -12.63 28.05
CA SER A 296 48.58 -12.85 26.73
C SER A 296 49.61 -13.98 26.80
N PHE A 297 49.40 -15.03 26.01
CA PHE A 297 50.41 -16.06 25.79
C PHE A 297 51.31 -15.58 24.63
N ASP A 298 52.34 -14.82 24.95
CA ASP A 298 53.41 -14.58 24.01
C ASP A 298 54.22 -15.88 23.88
N ALA A 299 54.19 -16.46 22.68
CA ALA A 299 54.93 -17.67 22.34
C ALA A 299 56.42 -17.37 22.11
#